data_e5d506b48c63a787f68db1320b3d2a05
#
_entry.id   e5d506b48c63a787f68db1320b3d2a05
#
_cell.length_a   1.000
_cell.length_b   1.000
_cell.length_c   1.000
_cell.angle_alpha   90.00
_cell.angle_beta   90.00
_cell.angle_gamma   90.00
#
_symmetry.space_group_name_H-M   'P 1'
#
loop_
_entity.id
_entity.type
_entity.pdbx_description
1 polymer ?
#
loop_
_entity_poly.entity_id
_entity_poly.type
_entity_poly.pdbx_seq_one_letter_code
_entity_poly.pdbx_strand_id
1 'polypeptide(L)'
;MAFGALVRCPECKEGQLSFKTDSYRCHGNISSWTKCTYVTKDPKRVLFKVPPEMKEAYPFFNKYKAAIKKRIFPANMPKPSEASTSAIGKTEKTRPLNGFEVAVDRTTMNADDVKAKLSTLGAKAVTKVSDGTLFLICSEEAVQKKSKRVKDAEAHNVHVVSEKVLDSLTSGDVAVAVSKHKICPWGCDIVAKLEKNKEKSQMERMFTKSRPSVMKLMVKGQAAVEPESGLVDVAHVYTRGEDIYSSVLGMVDISQGRNSFYKLQVLESDSRNRYWVFRSWGRVGTTIGGNKLEDMDTLEDALMQFKTLFEEKTGNLWSHRKNFEKQPGHFYPLEMDYGQESSELALQKSLKVGGGSNLHQAVQELICLIFDVNNIKQTMLEFEIDLNKMPLGKLSKRQIQQAYSVLNELTELIKSGGSEGRILDASNRFYTLLPHDFGMNAPTMLNNEDIIKRKTDMLDSLLDIEVACNLLSTESQDSSEDPVDYHYKQLKANIEVLDRGIDEFTLLQKYMETTHAATHSNYSLEVLEAFKVSREGEAKRYKPFKKLHNRKLLWHGSRIANFAGILSQGLRIAPPEAPATGYMFGKGIYFADMISKSANYCCTSPNSPVGLLLLCEVALGNMYERKTAEF
;
A
#
# COMPACT_ATOMS: atom_id res chain seq x y z
N MET A 1 -37.46 17.71 -22.69
CA MET A 1 -38.81 18.28 -23.00
C MET A 1 -39.93 17.54 -22.22
N ALA A 2 -40.13 16.23 -22.43
CA ALA A 2 -41.29 15.50 -21.85
C ALA A 2 -41.37 15.51 -20.31
N PHE A 3 -40.24 15.64 -19.59
CA PHE A 3 -40.16 15.57 -18.13
C PHE A 3 -39.64 16.86 -17.47
N GLY A 4 -39.38 17.92 -18.25
CA GLY A 4 -38.68 19.12 -17.80
C GLY A 4 -37.15 19.05 -18.04
N ALA A 5 -36.45 20.18 -17.86
CA ALA A 5 -35.00 20.25 -17.96
C ALA A 5 -34.33 19.74 -16.67
N LEU A 6 -33.24 19.00 -16.83
CA LEU A 6 -32.42 18.54 -15.71
C LEU A 6 -31.55 19.68 -15.19
N VAL A 7 -31.45 19.82 -13.86
CA VAL A 7 -30.48 20.72 -13.23
C VAL A 7 -29.10 20.05 -13.24
N ARG A 8 -28.04 20.85 -13.18
CA ARG A 8 -26.68 20.35 -13.04
C ARG A 8 -26.53 19.44 -11.81
N CYS A 9 -25.56 18.56 -11.86
CA CYS A 9 -25.28 17.62 -10.77
C CYS A 9 -25.12 18.32 -9.43
N PRO A 10 -25.79 17.86 -8.36
CA PRO A 10 -25.65 18.46 -7.04
C PRO A 10 -24.27 18.18 -6.40
N GLU A 11 -23.60 17.11 -6.84
CA GLU A 11 -22.31 16.67 -6.32
C GLU A 11 -21.16 17.52 -6.89
N CYS A 12 -20.90 17.42 -8.19
CA CYS A 12 -19.79 18.12 -8.84
C CYS A 12 -20.16 19.57 -9.30
N LYS A 13 -21.41 19.99 -9.18
CA LYS A 13 -21.95 21.31 -9.54
C LYS A 13 -21.94 21.64 -11.06
N GLU A 14 -21.07 21.03 -11.82
CA GLU A 14 -20.83 21.34 -13.25
C GLU A 14 -21.40 20.30 -14.20
N GLY A 15 -21.38 19.04 -13.78
CA GLY A 15 -21.74 17.90 -14.61
C GLY A 15 -23.21 17.90 -15.02
N GLN A 16 -23.44 17.49 -16.25
CA GLN A 16 -24.79 17.30 -16.77
C GLN A 16 -25.26 15.86 -16.51
N LEU A 17 -26.50 15.71 -16.05
CA LEU A 17 -27.12 14.42 -15.87
C LEU A 17 -27.69 13.90 -17.18
N SER A 18 -27.42 12.65 -17.52
CA SER A 18 -28.08 11.96 -18.63
C SER A 18 -28.75 10.68 -18.15
N PHE A 19 -29.85 10.32 -18.79
CA PHE A 19 -30.55 9.07 -18.52
C PHE A 19 -29.84 7.88 -19.18
N LYS A 20 -29.51 6.86 -18.39
CA LYS A 20 -29.00 5.59 -18.91
C LYS A 20 -29.79 4.44 -18.26
N THR A 21 -30.40 3.62 -19.10
CA THR A 21 -31.10 2.38 -18.74
C THR A 21 -32.12 2.54 -17.60
N ASP A 22 -31.69 2.74 -16.37
CA ASP A 22 -32.51 2.70 -15.14
C ASP A 22 -32.38 3.93 -14.24
N SER A 23 -31.43 4.84 -14.53
CA SER A 23 -31.07 5.94 -13.65
C SER A 23 -30.47 7.12 -14.45
N TYR A 24 -30.37 8.26 -13.79
CA TYR A 24 -29.65 9.42 -14.30
C TYR A 24 -28.24 9.43 -13.72
N ARG A 25 -27.22 9.56 -14.60
CA ARG A 25 -25.81 9.56 -14.23
C ARG A 25 -25.16 10.89 -14.62
N CYS A 26 -24.28 11.35 -13.78
CA CYS A 26 -23.47 12.53 -14.06
C CYS A 26 -22.34 12.20 -15.04
N HIS A 27 -22.05 13.15 -15.95
CA HIS A 27 -20.92 13.10 -16.89
C HIS A 27 -19.81 14.10 -16.55
N GLY A 28 -19.93 14.82 -15.42
CA GLY A 28 -18.91 15.75 -14.95
C GLY A 28 -17.81 15.06 -14.17
N ASN A 29 -16.91 15.89 -13.63
CA ASN A 29 -15.82 15.46 -12.79
C ASN A 29 -15.96 16.07 -11.39
N ILE A 30 -15.52 15.35 -10.35
CA ILE A 30 -15.37 15.91 -8.99
C ILE A 30 -14.19 16.89 -8.99
N SER A 31 -13.08 16.44 -9.62
CA SER A 31 -11.86 17.21 -9.80
C SER A 31 -11.18 16.79 -11.11
N SER A 32 -9.97 17.29 -11.34
CA SER A 32 -9.08 16.80 -12.42
C SER A 32 -8.61 15.35 -12.22
N TRP A 33 -8.85 14.75 -11.05
CA TRP A 33 -8.44 13.38 -10.73
C TRP A 33 -9.56 12.37 -10.89
N THR A 34 -10.79 12.73 -10.54
CA THR A 34 -11.88 11.77 -10.35
C THR A 34 -13.13 12.20 -11.10
N LYS A 35 -13.70 11.28 -11.87
CA LYS A 35 -15.01 11.45 -12.50
C LYS A 35 -16.12 11.44 -11.47
N CYS A 36 -17.18 12.21 -11.70
CA CYS A 36 -18.33 12.22 -10.80
C CYS A 36 -19.11 10.90 -10.90
N THR A 37 -19.34 10.27 -9.77
CA THR A 37 -20.08 9.00 -9.65
C THR A 37 -21.56 9.18 -9.28
N TYR A 38 -22.06 10.43 -9.25
CA TYR A 38 -23.43 10.71 -8.84
C TYR A 38 -24.46 10.03 -9.73
N VAL A 39 -25.34 9.27 -9.10
CA VAL A 39 -26.44 8.53 -9.74
C VAL A 39 -27.75 8.80 -8.98
N THR A 40 -28.82 9.07 -9.69
CA THR A 40 -30.15 9.26 -9.08
C THR A 40 -31.28 8.78 -10.00
N LYS A 41 -32.37 8.28 -9.40
CA LYS A 41 -33.63 7.99 -10.14
C LYS A 41 -34.54 9.19 -10.17
N ASP A 42 -34.39 10.15 -9.25
CA ASP A 42 -35.24 11.32 -9.09
C ASP A 42 -34.43 12.63 -9.14
N PRO A 43 -33.96 13.06 -10.33
CA PRO A 43 -33.15 14.28 -10.47
C PRO A 43 -34.04 15.52 -10.31
N LYS A 44 -33.47 16.59 -9.72
CA LYS A 44 -34.12 17.92 -9.72
C LYS A 44 -34.36 18.42 -11.15
N ARG A 45 -35.52 18.99 -11.38
CA ARG A 45 -35.95 19.50 -12.70
C ARG A 45 -36.47 20.92 -12.58
N VAL A 46 -36.31 21.62 -13.70
CA VAL A 46 -36.88 22.95 -13.95
C VAL A 46 -37.71 22.92 -15.22
N LEU A 47 -38.55 23.93 -15.42
CA LEU A 47 -39.30 24.07 -16.66
C LEU A 47 -38.34 24.20 -17.84
N PHE A 48 -38.57 23.38 -18.87
CA PHE A 48 -37.77 23.43 -20.08
C PHE A 48 -38.10 24.71 -20.88
N LYS A 49 -37.11 25.57 -21.08
CA LYS A 49 -37.24 26.78 -21.91
C LYS A 49 -36.77 26.45 -23.33
N VAL A 50 -37.65 26.60 -24.32
CA VAL A 50 -37.27 26.41 -25.71
C VAL A 50 -36.50 27.65 -26.21
N PRO A 51 -35.29 27.49 -26.75
CA PRO A 51 -34.54 28.59 -27.33
C PRO A 51 -35.31 29.31 -28.45
N PRO A 52 -35.16 30.64 -28.61
CA PRO A 52 -35.86 31.39 -29.68
C PRO A 52 -35.63 30.82 -31.06
N GLU A 53 -34.37 30.49 -31.40
CA GLU A 53 -33.98 29.93 -32.72
C GLU A 53 -34.74 28.62 -33.05
N MET A 54 -34.98 27.80 -32.00
CA MET A 54 -35.74 26.56 -32.19
C MET A 54 -37.24 26.81 -32.40
N LYS A 55 -37.78 27.91 -31.87
CA LYS A 55 -39.18 28.29 -32.13
C LYS A 55 -39.38 28.81 -33.53
N GLU A 56 -38.40 29.54 -34.07
CA GLU A 56 -38.39 30.00 -35.44
C GLU A 56 -38.24 28.84 -36.42
N ALA A 57 -37.28 27.95 -36.19
CA ALA A 57 -37.04 26.79 -37.06
C ALA A 57 -38.18 25.75 -37.05
N TYR A 58 -38.88 25.64 -35.91
CA TYR A 58 -39.94 24.64 -35.71
C TYR A 58 -41.18 25.24 -35.04
N PRO A 59 -42.16 25.71 -35.83
CA PRO A 59 -43.37 26.44 -35.36
C PRO A 59 -44.20 25.68 -34.28
N PHE A 60 -44.10 24.35 -34.23
CA PHE A 60 -44.82 23.56 -33.23
C PHE A 60 -44.37 23.89 -31.78
N PHE A 61 -43.16 24.37 -31.59
CA PHE A 61 -42.66 24.77 -30.26
C PHE A 61 -43.35 26.03 -29.70
N ASN A 62 -44.02 26.82 -30.54
CA ASN A 62 -44.83 27.94 -30.08
C ASN A 62 -46.07 27.49 -29.30
N LYS A 63 -46.54 26.26 -29.54
CA LYS A 63 -47.66 25.64 -28.83
C LYS A 63 -47.21 24.77 -27.67
N TYR A 64 -45.88 24.60 -27.46
CA TYR A 64 -45.34 23.75 -26.42
C TYR A 64 -45.55 24.36 -25.04
N LYS A 65 -46.24 23.62 -24.13
CA LYS A 65 -46.40 23.98 -22.74
C LYS A 65 -45.40 23.18 -21.91
N ALA A 66 -44.45 23.88 -21.28
CA ALA A 66 -43.46 23.26 -20.44
C ALA A 66 -44.13 22.71 -19.17
N ALA A 67 -43.80 21.48 -18.81
CA ALA A 67 -44.27 20.83 -17.59
C ALA A 67 -43.14 20.04 -16.94
N ILE A 68 -43.14 19.96 -15.62
CA ILE A 68 -42.25 19.08 -14.86
C ILE A 68 -43.05 17.80 -14.55
N LYS A 69 -42.53 16.68 -15.02
CA LYS A 69 -43.11 15.36 -14.77
C LYS A 69 -42.06 14.41 -14.20
N LYS A 70 -42.49 13.53 -13.31
CA LYS A 70 -41.64 12.47 -12.77
C LYS A 70 -41.61 11.30 -13.76
N ARG A 71 -40.43 10.74 -14.01
CA ARG A 71 -40.30 9.51 -14.81
C ARG A 71 -40.69 8.33 -13.93
N ILE A 72 -41.60 7.49 -14.43
CA ILE A 72 -42.01 6.26 -13.77
C ILE A 72 -41.12 5.15 -14.31
N PHE A 73 -40.51 4.39 -13.41
CA PHE A 73 -39.71 3.21 -13.73
C PHE A 73 -40.61 1.97 -13.52
N PRO A 74 -40.69 1.02 -14.47
CA PRO A 74 -41.38 -0.23 -14.29
C PRO A 74 -40.84 -0.99 -13.08
N ALA A 75 -41.73 -1.57 -12.26
CA ALA A 75 -41.34 -2.31 -11.08
C ALA A 75 -40.53 -3.59 -11.40
N ASN A 76 -40.66 -4.12 -12.61
CA ASN A 76 -40.04 -5.37 -13.08
C ASN A 76 -39.11 -5.15 -14.28
N MET A 77 -38.21 -4.18 -14.25
CA MET A 77 -37.12 -4.23 -15.20
C MET A 77 -36.17 -5.38 -14.82
N PRO A 78 -35.84 -6.32 -15.75
CA PRO A 78 -34.79 -7.28 -15.48
C PRO A 78 -33.53 -6.46 -15.15
N LYS A 79 -32.94 -6.74 -13.98
CA LYS A 79 -31.63 -6.17 -13.64
C LYS A 79 -30.69 -6.57 -14.77
N PRO A 80 -29.99 -5.63 -15.45
CA PRO A 80 -28.90 -6.02 -16.32
C PRO A 80 -27.98 -6.90 -15.49
N SER A 81 -27.56 -8.02 -16.07
CA SER A 81 -26.54 -8.86 -15.45
C SER A 81 -25.40 -7.94 -15.01
N GLU A 82 -25.20 -7.84 -13.72
CA GLU A 82 -24.13 -7.03 -13.11
C GLU A 82 -22.79 -7.63 -13.53
N ALA A 83 -22.29 -7.20 -14.68
CA ALA A 83 -20.88 -7.20 -14.92
C ALA A 83 -20.32 -6.13 -13.98
N SER A 84 -19.87 -6.58 -12.81
CA SER A 84 -18.96 -5.92 -11.87
C SER A 84 -19.13 -4.40 -11.64
N THR A 85 -20.14 -4.05 -10.85
CA THR A 85 -20.05 -2.96 -9.89
C THR A 85 -20.52 -3.52 -8.54
N SER A 86 -19.59 -4.07 -7.80
CA SER A 86 -19.78 -4.56 -6.45
C SER A 86 -20.07 -3.39 -5.52
N ALA A 87 -21.28 -3.33 -5.10
CA ALA A 87 -21.84 -2.95 -3.81
C ALA A 87 -20.83 -2.44 -2.76
N ILE A 88 -20.96 -1.17 -2.45
CA ILE A 88 -20.67 -0.61 -1.14
C ILE A 88 -21.82 -1.07 -0.23
N GLY A 89 -21.49 -1.86 0.79
CA GLY A 89 -22.39 -2.21 1.89
C GLY A 89 -23.35 -3.36 1.63
N LYS A 90 -22.86 -4.59 1.51
CA LYS A 90 -23.52 -5.82 1.98
C LYS A 90 -22.45 -6.73 2.55
N THR A 91 -22.71 -7.22 3.76
CA THR A 91 -22.02 -8.30 4.45
C THR A 91 -21.28 -9.23 3.47
N GLU A 92 -19.98 -9.38 3.66
CA GLU A 92 -19.17 -10.39 2.99
C GLU A 92 -19.89 -11.72 3.07
N LYS A 93 -20.37 -12.22 1.92
CA LYS A 93 -20.61 -13.65 1.79
C LYS A 93 -19.24 -14.27 1.93
N THR A 94 -18.96 -14.79 3.11
CA THR A 94 -17.77 -15.57 3.41
C THR A 94 -17.67 -16.65 2.34
N ARG A 95 -16.59 -16.64 1.56
CA ARG A 95 -16.23 -17.73 0.64
C ARG A 95 -15.45 -18.76 1.46
N PRO A 96 -16.10 -19.74 2.07
CA PRO A 96 -15.50 -20.59 3.11
C PRO A 96 -14.35 -21.47 2.59
N LEU A 97 -14.26 -21.66 1.27
CA LEU A 97 -13.25 -22.49 0.62
C LEU A 97 -12.23 -21.67 -0.19
N ASN A 98 -12.10 -20.38 0.07
CA ASN A 98 -11.19 -19.53 -0.69
C ASN A 98 -9.73 -20.00 -0.59
N GLY A 99 -9.10 -20.28 -1.75
CA GLY A 99 -7.72 -20.74 -1.85
C GLY A 99 -7.50 -22.24 -1.65
N PHE A 100 -8.57 -23.04 -1.49
CA PHE A 100 -8.46 -24.50 -1.36
C PHE A 100 -8.69 -25.24 -2.68
N GLU A 101 -8.01 -26.36 -2.85
CA GLU A 101 -8.25 -27.30 -3.94
C GLU A 101 -9.19 -28.41 -3.48
N VAL A 102 -10.25 -28.65 -4.26
CA VAL A 102 -11.24 -29.70 -4.02
C VAL A 102 -11.28 -30.60 -5.22
N ALA A 103 -11.09 -31.90 -5.01
CA ALA A 103 -11.16 -32.89 -6.07
C ALA A 103 -12.62 -33.34 -6.28
N VAL A 104 -12.97 -33.66 -7.53
CA VAL A 104 -14.32 -34.12 -7.90
C VAL A 104 -14.20 -35.40 -8.73
N ASP A 105 -14.92 -36.46 -8.36
CA ASP A 105 -14.99 -37.71 -9.09
C ASP A 105 -16.44 -38.21 -9.17
N ARG A 106 -16.89 -38.68 -10.33
CA ARG A 106 -18.18 -39.35 -10.58
C ARG A 106 -19.31 -38.93 -9.64
N THR A 107 -19.79 -37.75 -9.83
CA THR A 107 -20.93 -37.17 -9.08
C THR A 107 -22.25 -37.55 -9.76
N THR A 108 -23.36 -37.61 -9.01
CA THR A 108 -24.73 -37.74 -9.56
C THR A 108 -25.18 -36.43 -10.19
N MET A 109 -24.69 -35.30 -9.65
CA MET A 109 -24.85 -33.96 -10.25
C MET A 109 -23.94 -33.78 -11.48
N ASN A 110 -24.36 -32.91 -12.41
CA ASN A 110 -23.50 -32.54 -13.54
C ASN A 110 -22.17 -31.96 -13.03
N ALA A 111 -21.06 -32.44 -13.58
CA ALA A 111 -19.70 -32.04 -13.17
C ALA A 111 -19.45 -30.53 -13.28
N ASP A 112 -20.08 -29.87 -14.24
CA ASP A 112 -19.95 -28.42 -14.45
C ASP A 112 -20.75 -27.61 -13.42
N ASP A 113 -21.90 -28.13 -12.95
CA ASP A 113 -22.66 -27.52 -11.87
C ASP A 113 -21.92 -27.64 -10.52
N VAL A 114 -21.26 -28.75 -10.26
CA VAL A 114 -20.42 -28.95 -9.08
C VAL A 114 -19.23 -27.97 -9.10
N LYS A 115 -18.56 -27.82 -10.25
CA LYS A 115 -17.45 -26.84 -10.42
C LYS A 115 -17.93 -25.40 -10.24
N ALA A 116 -19.10 -25.05 -10.78
CA ALA A 116 -19.70 -23.72 -10.63
C ALA A 116 -20.00 -23.41 -9.16
N LYS A 117 -20.61 -24.35 -8.41
CA LYS A 117 -20.86 -24.23 -6.97
C LYS A 117 -19.55 -24.08 -6.18
N LEU A 118 -18.53 -24.89 -6.48
CA LEU A 118 -17.21 -24.80 -5.84
C LEU A 118 -16.54 -23.43 -6.11
N SER A 119 -16.62 -22.93 -7.32
CA SER A 119 -16.11 -21.60 -7.69
C SER A 119 -16.80 -20.47 -6.93
N THR A 120 -18.13 -20.55 -6.72
CA THR A 120 -18.87 -19.57 -5.90
C THR A 120 -18.47 -19.62 -4.43
N LEU A 121 -18.10 -20.79 -3.91
CA LEU A 121 -17.56 -21.00 -2.56
C LEU A 121 -16.06 -20.61 -2.44
N GLY A 122 -15.40 -20.30 -3.56
CA GLY A 122 -14.00 -19.87 -3.62
C GLY A 122 -12.99 -21.01 -3.80
N ALA A 123 -13.43 -22.26 -3.99
CA ALA A 123 -12.54 -23.40 -4.20
C ALA A 123 -12.12 -23.55 -5.66
N LYS A 124 -10.90 -24.08 -5.86
CA LYS A 124 -10.41 -24.53 -7.17
C LYS A 124 -10.75 -26.02 -7.34
N ALA A 125 -11.63 -26.33 -8.29
CA ALA A 125 -11.91 -27.71 -8.64
C ALA A 125 -10.71 -28.36 -9.37
N VAL A 126 -10.20 -29.47 -8.85
CA VAL A 126 -9.08 -30.23 -9.42
C VAL A 126 -9.51 -31.65 -9.80
N THR A 127 -8.79 -32.23 -10.76
CA THR A 127 -9.06 -33.60 -11.23
C THR A 127 -8.13 -34.64 -10.61
N LYS A 128 -7.05 -34.21 -9.98
CA LYS A 128 -6.04 -35.08 -9.34
C LYS A 128 -6.06 -34.85 -7.82
N VAL A 129 -6.02 -35.94 -7.06
CA VAL A 129 -5.90 -35.89 -5.60
C VAL A 129 -4.41 -35.82 -5.22
N SER A 130 -4.06 -34.94 -4.29
CA SER A 130 -2.71 -34.74 -3.74
C SER A 130 -2.81 -34.33 -2.27
N ASP A 131 -1.68 -34.23 -1.58
CA ASP A 131 -1.62 -33.75 -0.18
C ASP A 131 -2.22 -32.35 0.01
N GLY A 132 -2.22 -31.53 -1.05
CA GLY A 132 -2.85 -30.20 -1.07
C GLY A 132 -4.38 -30.21 -1.21
N THR A 133 -4.98 -31.33 -1.60
CA THR A 133 -6.43 -31.45 -1.79
C THR A 133 -7.14 -31.43 -0.44
N LEU A 134 -8.13 -30.54 -0.24
CA LEU A 134 -8.85 -30.40 1.02
C LEU A 134 -9.75 -31.63 1.29
N PHE A 135 -10.60 -31.97 0.31
CA PHE A 135 -11.43 -33.18 0.30
C PHE A 135 -11.78 -33.58 -1.14
N LEU A 136 -12.25 -34.82 -1.30
CA LEU A 136 -12.76 -35.37 -2.56
C LEU A 136 -14.29 -35.46 -2.50
N ILE A 137 -14.99 -34.87 -3.47
CA ILE A 137 -16.45 -35.05 -3.65
C ILE A 137 -16.68 -36.20 -4.63
N CYS A 138 -17.46 -37.20 -4.23
CA CYS A 138 -17.89 -38.26 -5.12
C CYS A 138 -19.20 -38.91 -4.68
N SER A 139 -19.79 -39.74 -5.55
CA SER A 139 -20.96 -40.56 -5.25
C SER A 139 -20.57 -41.79 -4.42
N GLU A 140 -21.52 -42.35 -3.66
CA GLU A 140 -21.34 -43.60 -2.90
C GLU A 140 -20.93 -44.78 -3.83
N GLU A 141 -21.47 -44.80 -5.07
CA GLU A 141 -21.12 -45.80 -6.06
C GLU A 141 -19.63 -45.75 -6.46
N ALA A 142 -19.07 -44.56 -6.55
CA ALA A 142 -17.65 -44.35 -6.87
C ALA A 142 -16.74 -44.91 -5.75
N VAL A 143 -17.19 -44.82 -4.50
CA VAL A 143 -16.50 -45.41 -3.34
C VAL A 143 -16.61 -46.93 -3.35
N GLN A 144 -17.83 -47.51 -3.59
CA GLN A 144 -18.03 -48.97 -3.67
C GLN A 144 -17.19 -49.61 -4.80
N LYS A 145 -17.10 -48.93 -5.95
CA LYS A 145 -16.28 -49.34 -7.10
C LYS A 145 -14.78 -49.06 -6.94
N LYS A 146 -14.33 -48.51 -5.80
CA LYS A 146 -12.94 -48.09 -5.50
C LYS A 146 -12.29 -47.39 -6.68
N SER A 147 -12.89 -46.27 -7.15
CA SER A 147 -12.35 -45.53 -8.28
C SER A 147 -10.88 -45.11 -8.02
N LYS A 148 -10.11 -44.81 -9.08
CA LYS A 148 -8.70 -44.43 -8.95
C LYS A 148 -8.54 -43.23 -7.99
N ARG A 149 -9.43 -42.22 -8.05
CA ARG A 149 -9.36 -41.04 -7.19
C ARG A 149 -9.70 -41.36 -5.74
N VAL A 150 -10.58 -42.31 -5.47
CA VAL A 150 -10.86 -42.81 -4.11
C VAL A 150 -9.66 -43.52 -3.52
N LYS A 151 -8.92 -44.32 -4.31
CA LYS A 151 -7.67 -44.94 -3.90
C LYS A 151 -6.56 -43.90 -3.65
N ASP A 152 -6.47 -42.88 -4.52
CA ASP A 152 -5.53 -41.77 -4.33
C ASP A 152 -5.89 -40.96 -3.06
N ALA A 153 -7.19 -40.76 -2.75
CA ALA A 153 -7.63 -40.09 -1.54
C ALA A 153 -7.29 -40.88 -0.26
N GLU A 154 -7.40 -42.20 -0.31
CA GLU A 154 -6.96 -43.09 0.78
C GLU A 154 -5.45 -43.01 1.00
N ALA A 155 -4.66 -43.06 -0.08
CA ALA A 155 -3.20 -43.00 -0.04
C ALA A 155 -2.69 -41.66 0.53
N HIS A 156 -3.35 -40.53 0.22
CA HIS A 156 -3.02 -39.19 0.71
C HIS A 156 -3.79 -38.79 1.96
N ASN A 157 -4.54 -39.71 2.60
CA ASN A 157 -5.36 -39.46 3.78
C ASN A 157 -6.31 -38.25 3.63
N VAL A 158 -6.95 -38.11 2.46
CA VAL A 158 -7.87 -37.03 2.10
C VAL A 158 -9.31 -37.48 2.35
N HIS A 159 -10.12 -36.65 3.00
CA HIS A 159 -11.55 -36.95 3.25
C HIS A 159 -12.31 -37.15 1.93
N VAL A 160 -13.18 -38.17 1.92
CA VAL A 160 -14.13 -38.40 0.85
C VAL A 160 -15.53 -38.07 1.34
N VAL A 161 -16.21 -37.16 0.65
CA VAL A 161 -17.50 -36.60 1.08
C VAL A 161 -18.55 -36.71 -0.02
N SER A 162 -19.82 -36.77 0.38
CA SER A 162 -20.93 -36.76 -0.57
C SER A 162 -21.18 -35.36 -1.14
N GLU A 163 -21.84 -35.28 -2.29
CA GLU A 163 -22.22 -34.04 -2.96
C GLU A 163 -23.07 -33.09 -2.09
N LYS A 164 -23.79 -33.64 -1.11
CA LYS A 164 -24.62 -32.88 -0.14
C LYS A 164 -23.80 -31.91 0.72
N VAL A 165 -22.47 -32.07 0.76
CA VAL A 165 -21.55 -31.16 1.42
C VAL A 165 -21.66 -29.73 0.85
N LEU A 166 -21.90 -29.59 -0.47
CA LEU A 166 -21.99 -28.30 -1.15
C LEU A 166 -23.09 -27.40 -0.60
N ASP A 167 -24.22 -27.99 -0.25
CA ASP A 167 -25.37 -27.23 0.31
C ASP A 167 -25.12 -26.85 1.78
N SER A 168 -24.40 -27.69 2.54
CA SER A 168 -24.02 -27.41 3.94
C SER A 168 -22.90 -26.37 4.04
N LEU A 169 -22.04 -26.22 3.03
CA LEU A 169 -20.97 -25.24 2.97
C LEU A 169 -21.45 -23.79 2.72
N THR A 170 -22.69 -23.62 2.26
CA THR A 170 -23.25 -22.29 2.05
C THR A 170 -23.72 -21.61 3.35
N SER A 171 -23.89 -22.35 4.43
CA SER A 171 -24.50 -21.88 5.67
C SER A 171 -23.74 -22.22 6.96
N GLY A 172 -22.57 -22.91 6.89
CA GLY A 172 -21.91 -23.42 8.08
C GLY A 172 -20.38 -23.52 8.02
N ASP A 173 -19.79 -23.99 9.12
CA ASP A 173 -18.37 -24.28 9.25
C ASP A 173 -17.95 -25.44 8.35
N VAL A 174 -16.81 -25.27 7.63
CA VAL A 174 -16.27 -26.27 6.68
C VAL A 174 -15.93 -27.60 7.37
N ALA A 175 -15.36 -27.56 8.56
CA ALA A 175 -14.98 -28.76 9.30
C ALA A 175 -16.22 -29.56 9.72
N VAL A 176 -17.27 -28.89 10.16
CA VAL A 176 -18.56 -29.49 10.53
C VAL A 176 -19.24 -30.08 9.30
N ALA A 177 -19.26 -29.36 8.18
CA ALA A 177 -19.86 -29.82 6.92
C ALA A 177 -19.17 -31.09 6.39
N VAL A 178 -17.83 -31.09 6.39
CA VAL A 178 -17.04 -32.26 5.93
C VAL A 178 -17.27 -33.46 6.87
N SER A 179 -17.25 -33.28 8.18
CA SER A 179 -17.50 -34.35 9.15
C SER A 179 -18.90 -34.95 9.01
N LYS A 180 -19.92 -34.14 8.74
CA LYS A 180 -21.32 -34.57 8.57
C LYS A 180 -21.55 -35.38 7.29
N HIS A 181 -20.81 -35.07 6.21
CA HIS A 181 -21.02 -35.68 4.89
C HIS A 181 -19.91 -36.64 4.48
N LYS A 182 -19.09 -37.07 5.42
CA LYS A 182 -18.02 -38.03 5.23
C LYS A 182 -18.58 -39.40 4.83
N ILE A 183 -18.00 -40.01 3.78
CA ILE A 183 -18.41 -41.33 3.28
C ILE A 183 -17.40 -42.43 3.70
N CYS A 184 -16.12 -42.09 3.84
CA CYS A 184 -15.05 -43.02 4.16
C CYS A 184 -14.49 -42.83 5.58
N PRO A 185 -13.96 -43.88 6.24
CA PRO A 185 -13.47 -43.81 7.62
C PRO A 185 -12.15 -43.03 7.78
N TRP A 186 -11.39 -42.84 6.70
CA TRP A 186 -10.11 -42.11 6.71
C TRP A 186 -10.29 -40.61 6.44
N GLY A 187 -9.23 -39.85 6.67
CA GLY A 187 -9.12 -38.42 6.39
C GLY A 187 -8.31 -37.72 7.48
N CYS A 188 -7.51 -36.74 7.07
CA CYS A 188 -6.68 -35.94 7.96
C CYS A 188 -7.51 -34.98 8.82
N ASP A 189 -6.92 -34.41 9.86
CA ASP A 189 -7.54 -33.34 10.64
C ASP A 189 -7.80 -32.11 9.73
N ILE A 190 -9.07 -31.88 9.44
CA ILE A 190 -9.47 -30.83 8.52
C ILE A 190 -9.29 -29.44 9.14
N VAL A 191 -9.39 -29.29 10.47
CA VAL A 191 -9.17 -28.04 11.19
C VAL A 191 -7.72 -27.64 11.07
N ALA A 192 -6.81 -28.57 11.36
CA ALA A 192 -5.36 -28.34 11.21
C ALA A 192 -4.98 -28.01 9.76
N LYS A 193 -5.66 -28.62 8.77
CA LYS A 193 -5.44 -28.36 7.35
C LYS A 193 -5.98 -26.99 6.92
N LEU A 194 -7.10 -26.55 7.49
CA LEU A 194 -7.67 -25.22 7.28
C LEU A 194 -6.79 -24.14 7.91
N GLU A 195 -6.25 -24.35 9.11
CA GLU A 195 -5.33 -23.43 9.79
C GLU A 195 -3.99 -23.33 9.07
N LYS A 196 -3.39 -24.47 8.71
CA LYS A 196 -2.13 -24.53 7.96
C LYS A 196 -2.22 -23.85 6.58
N ASN A 197 -3.39 -23.86 5.97
CA ASN A 197 -3.62 -23.18 4.70
C ASN A 197 -3.96 -21.68 4.90
N LYS A 198 -4.53 -21.28 6.05
CA LYS A 198 -4.63 -19.87 6.45
C LYS A 198 -3.25 -19.28 6.68
N GLU A 199 -2.36 -19.97 7.38
CA GLU A 199 -0.95 -19.58 7.54
C GLU A 199 -0.20 -19.60 6.21
N LYS A 200 -0.41 -20.63 5.38
CA LYS A 200 0.17 -20.73 4.05
C LYS A 200 -0.40 -19.69 3.07
N SER A 201 -1.68 -19.34 3.16
CA SER A 201 -2.27 -18.26 2.36
C SER A 201 -1.83 -16.88 2.83
N GLN A 202 -1.54 -16.67 4.11
CA GLN A 202 -0.83 -15.48 4.61
C GLN A 202 0.63 -15.48 4.14
N MET A 203 1.32 -16.62 4.22
CA MET A 203 2.68 -16.80 3.73
C MET A 203 2.76 -16.75 2.19
N GLU A 204 1.82 -17.35 1.46
CA GLU A 204 1.75 -17.27 -0.01
C GLU A 204 1.29 -15.90 -0.50
N ARG A 205 0.49 -15.14 0.25
CA ARG A 205 0.31 -13.70 0.02
C ARG A 205 1.62 -12.92 0.22
N MET A 206 2.50 -13.36 1.09
CA MET A 206 3.89 -12.87 1.22
C MET A 206 4.80 -13.39 0.09
N PHE A 207 4.54 -14.57 -0.50
CA PHE A 207 5.47 -15.29 -1.37
C PHE A 207 4.97 -15.59 -2.79
N THR A 208 3.77 -15.16 -3.22
CA THR A 208 3.27 -15.42 -4.59
C THR A 208 3.89 -14.51 -5.66
N LYS A 209 4.92 -13.78 -5.35
CA LYS A 209 5.89 -13.32 -6.35
C LYS A 209 7.12 -14.19 -6.19
N SER A 210 7.38 -15.10 -7.15
CA SER A 210 8.72 -15.62 -7.40
C SER A 210 9.60 -14.39 -7.70
N ARG A 211 10.21 -13.84 -6.65
CA ARG A 211 11.22 -12.80 -6.81
C ARG A 211 12.42 -13.47 -7.44
N PRO A 212 12.96 -12.99 -8.56
CA PRO A 212 14.34 -13.23 -8.85
C PRO A 212 15.12 -12.72 -7.63
N SER A 213 15.92 -13.56 -7.03
CA SER A 213 16.67 -13.32 -5.79
C SER A 213 17.71 -12.19 -5.91
N VAL A 214 17.91 -11.63 -7.09
CA VAL A 214 18.77 -10.49 -7.39
C VAL A 214 18.21 -9.78 -8.62
N MET A 215 17.59 -8.61 -8.45
CA MET A 215 17.36 -7.67 -9.53
C MET A 215 18.63 -6.81 -9.66
N LYS A 216 19.46 -7.05 -10.68
CA LYS A 216 20.52 -6.12 -11.06
C LYS A 216 19.85 -4.93 -11.77
N LEU A 217 19.64 -3.84 -11.06
CA LEU A 217 19.42 -2.53 -11.68
C LEU A 217 20.81 -1.93 -11.94
N MET A 218 21.24 -1.94 -13.16
CA MET A 218 22.43 -1.15 -13.55
C MET A 218 21.94 0.23 -13.99
N VAL A 219 22.26 1.25 -13.20
CA VAL A 219 22.07 2.65 -13.57
C VAL A 219 23.27 3.04 -14.41
N LYS A 220 23.10 3.16 -15.71
CA LYS A 220 24.05 3.76 -16.62
C LYS A 220 23.53 5.15 -16.94
N GLY A 221 24.10 6.19 -16.34
CA GLY A 221 23.60 7.57 -16.47
C GLY A 221 22.61 7.96 -15.36
N GLN A 222 21.60 8.77 -15.68
CA GLN A 222 20.68 9.38 -14.72
C GLN A 222 19.41 8.54 -14.43
N ALA A 223 19.22 7.38 -15.05
CA ALA A 223 18.07 6.52 -14.86
C ALA A 223 18.41 5.03 -15.04
N ALA A 224 17.72 4.17 -14.29
CA ALA A 224 17.89 2.73 -14.40
C ALA A 224 17.07 2.14 -15.56
N VAL A 225 17.68 1.20 -16.31
CA VAL A 225 16.99 0.38 -17.31
C VAL A 225 16.08 -0.62 -16.59
N GLU A 226 14.83 -0.71 -17.01
CA GLU A 226 13.89 -1.67 -16.44
C GLU A 226 14.32 -3.11 -16.75
N PRO A 227 14.49 -3.96 -15.72
CA PRO A 227 14.97 -5.33 -15.90
C PRO A 227 14.10 -6.19 -16.83
N GLU A 228 12.80 -5.92 -16.84
CA GLU A 228 11.83 -6.62 -17.71
C GLU A 228 12.09 -6.38 -19.22
N SER A 229 12.92 -5.37 -19.57
CA SER A 229 13.33 -5.12 -20.96
C SER A 229 14.33 -6.16 -21.47
N GLY A 230 15.07 -6.84 -20.56
CA GLY A 230 16.16 -7.74 -20.90
C GLY A 230 17.41 -7.04 -21.46
N LEU A 231 17.50 -5.71 -21.40
CA LEU A 231 18.57 -4.90 -21.99
C LEU A 231 19.50 -4.23 -20.97
N VAL A 232 19.40 -4.59 -19.68
CA VAL A 232 20.14 -3.95 -18.57
C VAL A 232 21.66 -3.92 -18.81
N ASP A 233 22.23 -4.99 -19.40
CA ASP A 233 23.67 -5.11 -19.59
C ASP A 233 24.19 -4.43 -20.86
N VAL A 234 23.30 -4.09 -21.81
CA VAL A 234 23.68 -3.69 -23.18
C VAL A 234 23.09 -2.33 -23.63
N ALA A 235 22.27 -1.72 -22.79
CA ALA A 235 21.63 -0.45 -23.10
C ALA A 235 21.56 0.45 -21.86
N HIS A 236 21.27 1.72 -22.11
CA HIS A 236 20.98 2.71 -21.08
C HIS A 236 19.71 3.50 -21.45
N VAL A 237 19.14 4.20 -20.47
CA VAL A 237 18.01 5.12 -20.72
C VAL A 237 18.51 6.34 -21.48
N TYR A 238 17.88 6.64 -22.62
CA TYR A 238 18.25 7.80 -23.42
C TYR A 238 18.02 9.11 -22.65
N THR A 239 19.02 9.99 -22.71
CA THR A 239 18.98 11.33 -22.09
C THR A 239 19.37 12.40 -23.10
N ARG A 240 18.71 13.56 -23.04
CA ARG A 240 19.05 14.72 -23.90
C ARG A 240 19.13 15.97 -23.03
N GLY A 241 20.35 16.36 -22.66
CA GLY A 241 20.58 17.41 -21.66
C GLY A 241 20.03 16.99 -20.30
N GLU A 242 19.09 17.75 -19.74
CA GLU A 242 18.40 17.42 -18.48
C GLU A 242 17.19 16.49 -18.67
N ASP A 243 16.83 16.19 -19.91
CA ASP A 243 15.64 15.39 -20.20
C ASP A 243 15.97 13.90 -20.18
N ILE A 244 15.40 13.20 -19.23
CA ILE A 244 15.49 11.75 -19.09
C ILE A 244 14.22 11.14 -19.70
N TYR A 245 14.35 10.33 -20.76
CA TYR A 245 13.20 9.71 -21.43
C TYR A 245 12.78 8.41 -20.72
N SER A 246 12.42 8.56 -19.45
CA SER A 246 11.85 7.54 -18.58
C SER A 246 10.70 8.12 -17.78
N SER A 247 9.60 7.39 -17.66
CA SER A 247 8.45 7.83 -16.88
C SER A 247 7.74 6.65 -16.24
N VAL A 248 7.45 6.77 -14.95
CA VAL A 248 6.58 5.86 -14.21
C VAL A 248 5.27 6.59 -13.94
N LEU A 249 4.18 5.98 -14.37
CA LEU A 249 2.85 6.57 -14.29
C LEU A 249 1.97 5.72 -13.38
N GLY A 250 1.21 6.37 -12.49
CA GLY A 250 0.26 5.73 -11.58
C GLY A 250 -1.18 6.18 -11.83
N MET A 251 -2.14 5.32 -11.56
CA MET A 251 -3.56 5.65 -11.59
C MET A 251 -4.34 4.79 -10.62
N VAL A 252 -5.04 5.43 -9.70
CA VAL A 252 -5.98 4.79 -8.79
C VAL A 252 -7.39 5.33 -9.01
N ASP A 253 -8.36 4.43 -9.07
CA ASP A 253 -9.78 4.74 -9.09
C ASP A 253 -10.52 3.71 -8.23
N ILE A 254 -10.78 4.07 -6.98
CA ILE A 254 -11.43 3.21 -5.98
C ILE A 254 -12.83 2.80 -6.46
N SER A 255 -13.56 3.71 -7.11
CA SER A 255 -14.92 3.43 -7.60
C SER A 255 -14.97 2.31 -8.63
N GLN A 256 -13.89 2.10 -9.37
CA GLN A 256 -13.73 1.05 -10.37
C GLN A 256 -12.80 -0.08 -9.90
N GLY A 257 -12.31 -0.03 -8.66
CA GLY A 257 -11.34 -0.98 -8.14
C GLY A 257 -10.00 -0.97 -8.89
N ARG A 258 -9.65 0.13 -9.56
CA ARG A 258 -8.41 0.28 -10.32
C ARG A 258 -7.26 0.68 -9.40
N ASN A 259 -6.12 0.04 -9.60
CA ASN A 259 -4.84 0.36 -8.98
C ASN A 259 -3.75 -0.05 -9.99
N SER A 260 -3.42 0.85 -10.91
CA SER A 260 -2.66 0.53 -12.13
C SER A 260 -1.41 1.37 -12.23
N PHE A 261 -0.38 0.77 -12.84
CA PHE A 261 0.85 1.46 -13.23
C PHE A 261 1.10 1.34 -14.73
N TYR A 262 1.89 2.26 -15.26
CA TYR A 262 2.45 2.20 -16.60
C TYR A 262 3.86 2.77 -16.59
N LYS A 263 4.85 2.00 -17.06
CA LYS A 263 6.24 2.44 -17.20
C LYS A 263 6.57 2.60 -18.66
N LEU A 264 7.39 3.59 -18.99
CA LEU A 264 7.76 3.93 -20.33
C LEU A 264 9.20 4.43 -20.37
N GLN A 265 10.04 3.85 -21.25
CA GLN A 265 11.45 4.22 -21.41
C GLN A 265 11.85 4.24 -22.88
N VAL A 266 12.73 5.20 -23.26
CA VAL A 266 13.53 5.12 -24.47
C VAL A 266 14.88 4.56 -24.06
N LEU A 267 15.32 3.48 -24.71
CA LEU A 267 16.58 2.82 -24.46
C LEU A 267 17.49 2.99 -25.67
N GLU A 268 18.79 3.26 -25.42
CA GLU A 268 19.85 3.37 -26.41
C GLU A 268 20.92 2.33 -26.13
N SER A 269 21.45 1.69 -27.18
CA SER A 269 22.52 0.70 -27.06
C SER A 269 23.83 1.34 -26.65
N ASP A 270 24.58 0.71 -25.73
CA ASP A 270 25.90 1.15 -25.30
C ASP A 270 26.97 1.02 -26.41
N SER A 271 26.75 0.21 -27.42
CA SER A 271 27.78 -0.16 -28.41
C SER A 271 27.43 0.11 -29.86
N ARG A 272 26.16 0.40 -30.19
CA ARG A 272 25.67 0.56 -31.57
C ARG A 272 24.58 1.62 -31.63
N ASN A 273 24.35 2.23 -32.79
CA ASN A 273 23.19 3.11 -33.04
C ASN A 273 21.93 2.26 -33.15
N ARG A 274 21.38 1.87 -32.01
CA ARG A 274 20.17 1.07 -31.91
C ARG A 274 19.31 1.60 -30.79
N TYR A 275 18.01 1.69 -31.02
CA TYR A 275 17.07 2.34 -30.11
C TYR A 275 15.86 1.45 -29.89
N TRP A 276 15.31 1.49 -28.67
CA TRP A 276 14.10 0.76 -28.32
C TRP A 276 13.16 1.64 -27.50
N VAL A 277 11.87 1.38 -27.63
CA VAL A 277 10.87 1.87 -26.70
C VAL A 277 10.39 0.70 -25.87
N PHE A 278 10.66 0.75 -24.57
CA PHE A 278 10.18 -0.21 -23.60
C PHE A 278 8.97 0.35 -22.86
N ARG A 279 7.97 -0.49 -22.68
CA ARG A 279 6.81 -0.20 -21.83
C ARG A 279 6.38 -1.42 -21.04
N SER A 280 5.98 -1.22 -19.77
CA SER A 280 5.31 -2.23 -18.98
C SER A 280 4.12 -1.64 -18.25
N TRP A 281 3.09 -2.43 -18.06
CA TRP A 281 1.85 -1.99 -17.45
C TRP A 281 1.21 -3.11 -16.65
N GLY A 282 0.37 -2.75 -15.68
CA GLY A 282 -0.34 -3.75 -14.91
C GLY A 282 -1.07 -3.19 -13.69
N ARG A 283 -1.59 -4.11 -12.89
CA ARG A 283 -2.15 -3.82 -11.59
C ARG A 283 -1.05 -3.89 -10.54
N VAL A 284 -0.96 -2.83 -9.72
CA VAL A 284 0.00 -2.76 -8.60
C VAL A 284 -0.19 -3.96 -7.67
N GLY A 285 0.91 -4.59 -7.25
CA GLY A 285 0.86 -5.72 -6.32
C GLY A 285 0.46 -7.07 -6.92
N THR A 286 0.24 -7.17 -8.24
CA THR A 286 -0.19 -8.42 -8.90
C THR A 286 0.69 -8.77 -10.09
N THR A 287 0.51 -9.99 -10.61
CA THR A 287 1.09 -10.45 -11.87
C THR A 287 0.25 -10.05 -13.10
N ILE A 288 -0.88 -9.35 -12.89
CA ILE A 288 -1.74 -8.89 -13.98
C ILE A 288 -1.07 -7.72 -14.69
N GLY A 289 -0.81 -7.90 -15.97
CA GLY A 289 -0.17 -6.88 -16.80
C GLY A 289 0.63 -7.50 -17.93
N GLY A 290 1.54 -6.73 -18.47
CA GLY A 290 2.44 -7.16 -19.52
C GLY A 290 3.52 -6.13 -19.79
N ASN A 291 4.43 -6.47 -20.66
CA ASN A 291 5.44 -5.56 -21.18
C ASN A 291 5.53 -5.67 -22.70
N LYS A 292 6.16 -4.69 -23.31
CA LYS A 292 6.49 -4.69 -24.74
C LYS A 292 7.79 -3.93 -24.95
N LEU A 293 8.70 -4.55 -25.68
CA LEU A 293 9.91 -3.93 -26.19
C LEU A 293 9.76 -3.78 -27.71
N GLU A 294 9.89 -2.57 -28.21
CA GLU A 294 9.78 -2.25 -29.65
C GLU A 294 11.13 -1.72 -30.14
N ASP A 295 11.68 -2.39 -31.16
CA ASP A 295 12.90 -1.95 -31.85
C ASP A 295 12.56 -0.78 -32.78
N MET A 296 13.35 0.29 -32.77
CA MET A 296 13.10 1.52 -33.53
C MET A 296 14.22 1.73 -34.54
N ASP A 297 13.83 2.12 -35.75
CA ASP A 297 14.78 2.33 -36.86
C ASP A 297 15.69 3.54 -36.58
N THR A 298 15.12 4.60 -35.99
CA THR A 298 15.84 5.83 -35.67
C THR A 298 15.56 6.31 -34.23
N LEU A 299 16.41 7.19 -33.73
CA LEU A 299 16.18 7.89 -32.46
C LEU A 299 14.92 8.74 -32.50
N GLU A 300 14.68 9.41 -33.61
CA GLU A 300 13.52 10.26 -33.82
C GLU A 300 12.21 9.46 -33.74
N ASP A 301 12.19 8.27 -34.29
CA ASP A 301 11.03 7.36 -34.21
C ASP A 301 10.80 6.92 -32.76
N ALA A 302 11.87 6.57 -32.01
CA ALA A 302 11.80 6.20 -30.62
C ALA A 302 11.24 7.35 -29.75
N LEU A 303 11.74 8.57 -29.99
CA LEU A 303 11.27 9.76 -29.27
C LEU A 303 9.82 10.12 -29.62
N MET A 304 9.43 9.98 -30.87
CA MET A 304 8.06 10.22 -31.32
C MET A 304 7.10 9.20 -30.68
N GLN A 305 7.44 7.92 -30.73
CA GLN A 305 6.65 6.85 -30.11
C GLN A 305 6.50 7.05 -28.60
N PHE A 306 7.59 7.38 -27.89
CA PHE A 306 7.57 7.69 -26.47
C PHE A 306 6.61 8.85 -26.15
N LYS A 307 6.73 9.97 -26.88
CA LYS A 307 5.89 11.17 -26.69
C LYS A 307 4.42 10.87 -26.95
N THR A 308 4.11 10.12 -28.01
CA THR A 308 2.74 9.71 -28.35
C THR A 308 2.13 8.83 -27.26
N LEU A 309 2.88 7.83 -26.74
CA LEU A 309 2.42 6.98 -25.66
C LEU A 309 2.24 7.75 -24.34
N PHE A 310 3.14 8.69 -24.04
CA PHE A 310 3.00 9.54 -22.87
C PHE A 310 1.73 10.39 -22.95
N GLU A 311 1.48 11.03 -24.10
CA GLU A 311 0.28 11.83 -24.33
C GLU A 311 -1.00 10.98 -24.26
N GLU A 312 -1.00 9.80 -24.89
CA GLU A 312 -2.13 8.87 -24.83
C GLU A 312 -2.49 8.48 -23.39
N LYS A 313 -1.48 8.22 -22.55
CA LYS A 313 -1.71 7.76 -21.16
C LYS A 313 -2.02 8.90 -20.20
N THR A 314 -1.45 10.08 -20.41
CA THR A 314 -1.56 11.21 -19.46
C THR A 314 -2.51 12.32 -19.93
N GLY A 315 -2.80 12.42 -21.22
CA GLY A 315 -3.49 13.56 -21.81
C GLY A 315 -2.62 14.83 -21.89
N ASN A 316 -1.30 14.71 -21.69
CA ASN A 316 -0.36 15.83 -21.69
C ASN A 316 0.78 15.59 -22.68
N LEU A 317 1.19 16.63 -23.38
CA LEU A 317 2.39 16.59 -24.19
C LEU A 317 3.63 16.42 -23.29
N TRP A 318 4.63 15.65 -23.73
CA TRP A 318 5.90 15.48 -23.01
C TRP A 318 6.61 16.80 -22.69
N SER A 319 6.53 17.78 -23.60
CA SER A 319 7.08 19.12 -23.40
C SER A 319 6.45 19.87 -22.23
N HIS A 320 5.21 19.54 -21.85
CA HIS A 320 4.48 20.16 -20.74
C HIS A 320 4.62 19.40 -19.41
N ARG A 321 5.47 18.36 -19.33
CA ARG A 321 5.61 17.54 -18.13
C ARG A 321 6.03 18.30 -16.86
N LYS A 322 6.74 19.43 -17.00
CA LYS A 322 7.10 20.32 -15.88
C LYS A 322 5.89 21.13 -15.37
N ASN A 323 4.91 21.37 -16.24
CA ASN A 323 3.63 22.05 -15.93
C ASN A 323 2.47 21.06 -16.17
N PHE A 324 2.55 19.90 -15.55
CA PHE A 324 1.63 18.81 -15.77
C PHE A 324 0.21 19.11 -15.25
N GLU A 325 -0.79 18.93 -16.08
CA GLU A 325 -2.20 19.07 -15.73
C GLU A 325 -2.88 17.70 -15.68
N LYS A 326 -3.30 17.27 -14.49
CA LYS A 326 -3.98 15.99 -14.31
C LYS A 326 -5.32 15.98 -15.04
N GLN A 327 -5.53 14.94 -15.86
CA GLN A 327 -6.79 14.71 -16.59
C GLN A 327 -7.56 13.53 -15.97
N PRO A 328 -8.90 13.65 -15.77
CA PRO A 328 -9.71 12.58 -15.17
C PRO A 328 -9.68 11.29 -16.00
N GLY A 329 -9.32 10.18 -15.34
CA GLY A 329 -9.23 8.87 -15.99
C GLY A 329 -7.92 8.61 -16.75
N HIS A 330 -6.96 9.53 -16.68
CA HIS A 330 -5.61 9.36 -17.22
C HIS A 330 -4.60 9.10 -16.09
N PHE A 331 -3.42 8.64 -16.45
CA PHE A 331 -2.33 8.40 -15.51
C PHE A 331 -1.70 9.71 -15.02
N TYR A 332 -1.04 9.63 -13.88
CA TYR A 332 -0.25 10.69 -13.26
C TYR A 332 1.22 10.28 -13.19
N PRO A 333 2.19 11.14 -13.59
CA PRO A 333 3.60 10.82 -13.48
C PRO A 333 4.04 10.84 -12.01
N LEU A 334 4.70 9.76 -11.59
CA LEU A 334 5.31 9.65 -10.27
C LEU A 334 6.72 10.22 -10.34
N GLU A 335 7.06 11.07 -9.39
CA GLU A 335 8.42 11.57 -9.25
C GLU A 335 9.29 10.47 -8.64
N MET A 336 10.15 9.87 -9.45
CA MET A 336 11.11 8.88 -9.00
C MET A 336 12.47 9.57 -8.84
N ASP A 337 13.04 9.52 -7.66
CA ASP A 337 14.42 9.91 -7.45
C ASP A 337 15.32 8.74 -7.83
N TYR A 338 15.95 8.83 -8.98
CA TYR A 338 16.91 7.83 -9.46
C TYR A 338 18.31 8.07 -8.91
N GLY A 339 18.46 8.88 -7.82
CA GLY A 339 19.72 9.21 -7.17
C GLY A 339 20.90 8.28 -7.50
N GLN A 340 22.11 8.76 -7.40
CA GLN A 340 23.36 8.15 -7.91
C GLN A 340 23.46 6.61 -7.77
N GLU A 341 24.15 5.97 -8.71
CA GLU A 341 24.33 4.53 -8.99
C GLU A 341 24.59 3.59 -7.80
N SER A 342 24.97 4.12 -6.66
CA SER A 342 25.44 3.35 -5.50
C SER A 342 24.32 2.75 -4.62
N SER A 343 23.06 3.22 -4.74
CA SER A 343 22.06 2.95 -3.70
C SER A 343 21.57 1.51 -3.59
N GLU A 344 21.40 0.78 -4.69
CA GLU A 344 20.85 -0.60 -4.61
C GLU A 344 21.93 -1.66 -4.34
N LEU A 345 23.15 -1.47 -4.82
CA LEU A 345 24.28 -2.36 -4.49
C LEU A 345 24.74 -2.17 -3.03
N ALA A 346 24.72 -0.93 -2.54
CA ALA A 346 25.01 -0.62 -1.15
C ALA A 346 23.92 -1.18 -0.21
N LEU A 347 22.64 -1.09 -0.61
CA LEU A 347 21.50 -1.67 0.11
C LEU A 347 21.50 -3.22 0.13
N GLN A 348 22.33 -3.90 -0.68
CA GLN A 348 22.44 -5.37 -0.68
C GLN A 348 23.51 -5.90 0.26
N LYS A 349 24.49 -5.09 0.66
CA LYS A 349 25.54 -5.51 1.60
C LYS A 349 24.97 -5.42 3.03
N SER A 350 24.59 -6.55 3.62
CA SER A 350 24.29 -6.59 5.04
C SER A 350 25.56 -6.27 5.84
N LEU A 351 25.48 -5.29 6.71
CA LEU A 351 26.53 -4.98 7.67
C LEU A 351 26.75 -6.20 8.60
N LYS A 352 28.00 -6.47 8.95
CA LYS A 352 28.34 -7.61 9.82
C LYS A 352 29.21 -7.11 10.97
N VAL A 353 28.93 -7.62 12.17
CA VAL A 353 29.74 -7.39 13.36
C VAL A 353 31.07 -8.12 13.21
N GLY A 354 32.18 -7.49 13.65
CA GLY A 354 33.49 -8.13 13.76
C GLY A 354 34.38 -8.08 12.52
N GLY A 355 34.10 -7.20 11.54
CA GLY A 355 34.85 -7.13 10.27
C GLY A 355 36.20 -6.39 10.32
N GLY A 356 36.55 -5.69 11.40
CA GLY A 356 37.72 -4.80 11.47
C GLY A 356 37.39 -3.45 12.10
N SER A 357 36.15 -3.26 12.54
CA SER A 357 35.67 -2.08 13.23
C SER A 357 36.37 -1.88 14.58
N ASN A 358 36.71 -0.62 14.89
CA ASN A 358 37.27 -0.22 16.18
C ASN A 358 36.17 0.13 17.22
N LEU A 359 34.90 0.06 16.87
CA LEU A 359 33.80 0.37 17.77
C LEU A 359 33.57 -0.78 18.77
N HIS A 360 33.04 -0.44 19.94
CA HIS A 360 32.60 -1.44 20.89
C HIS A 360 31.55 -2.37 20.26
N GLN A 361 31.61 -3.67 20.55
CA GLN A 361 30.76 -4.69 19.91
C GLN A 361 29.26 -4.33 19.98
N ALA A 362 28.76 -3.90 21.14
CA ALA A 362 27.35 -3.51 21.29
C ALA A 362 26.96 -2.32 20.37
N VAL A 363 27.89 -1.38 20.12
CA VAL A 363 27.67 -0.28 19.16
C VAL A 363 27.64 -0.82 17.73
N GLN A 364 28.52 -1.75 17.36
CA GLN A 364 28.49 -2.41 16.05
C GLN A 364 27.14 -3.12 15.82
N GLU A 365 26.65 -3.84 16.84
CA GLU A 365 25.35 -4.53 16.82
C GLU A 365 24.18 -3.53 16.62
N LEU A 366 24.23 -2.39 17.32
CA LEU A 366 23.24 -1.32 17.16
C LEU A 366 23.27 -0.75 15.74
N ILE A 367 24.46 -0.47 15.18
CA ILE A 367 24.59 0.04 13.82
C ILE A 367 24.07 -0.97 12.79
N CYS A 368 24.44 -2.25 12.93
CA CYS A 368 23.91 -3.31 12.10
C CYS A 368 22.37 -3.41 12.17
N LEU A 369 21.79 -3.22 13.36
CA LEU A 369 20.35 -3.30 13.59
C LEU A 369 19.57 -2.15 12.92
N ILE A 370 20.03 -0.89 13.11
CA ILE A 370 19.32 0.29 12.59
C ILE A 370 19.49 0.49 11.08
N PHE A 371 20.55 -0.07 10.51
CA PHE A 371 20.81 -0.08 9.07
C PHE A 371 20.46 -1.41 8.39
N ASP A 372 19.75 -2.32 9.08
CA ASP A 372 19.29 -3.57 8.47
C ASP A 372 18.19 -3.30 7.43
N VAL A 373 18.55 -3.50 6.18
CA VAL A 373 17.67 -3.34 5.02
C VAL A 373 16.43 -4.24 5.13
N ASN A 374 16.52 -5.40 5.79
CA ASN A 374 15.37 -6.29 5.96
C ASN A 374 14.34 -5.68 6.90
N ASN A 375 14.76 -5.00 7.98
CA ASN A 375 13.86 -4.27 8.87
C ASN A 375 13.14 -3.13 8.13
N ILE A 376 13.85 -2.40 7.26
CA ILE A 376 13.27 -1.35 6.43
C ILE A 376 12.24 -1.95 5.45
N LYS A 377 12.61 -3.02 4.73
CA LYS A 377 11.70 -3.72 3.81
C LYS A 377 10.45 -4.25 4.52
N GLN A 378 10.63 -4.87 5.69
CA GLN A 378 9.52 -5.39 6.49
C GLN A 378 8.56 -4.27 6.89
N THR A 379 9.08 -3.14 7.35
CA THR A 379 8.28 -1.97 7.71
C THR A 379 7.47 -1.44 6.51
N MET A 380 8.07 -1.35 5.32
CA MET A 380 7.35 -0.93 4.12
C MET A 380 6.26 -1.92 3.70
N LEU A 381 6.51 -3.24 3.86
CA LEU A 381 5.51 -4.26 3.60
C LEU A 381 4.32 -4.18 4.59
N GLU A 382 4.57 -3.89 5.86
CA GLU A 382 3.50 -3.65 6.85
C GLU A 382 2.65 -2.43 6.50
N PHE A 383 3.22 -1.47 5.81
CA PHE A 383 2.51 -0.31 5.27
C PHE A 383 1.80 -0.58 3.93
N GLU A 384 1.85 -1.81 3.43
CA GLU A 384 1.29 -2.19 2.13
C GLU A 384 1.93 -1.43 0.95
N ILE A 385 3.18 -0.94 1.09
CA ILE A 385 3.90 -0.27 0.02
C ILE A 385 4.45 -1.29 -0.99
N ASP A 386 4.17 -1.08 -2.28
CA ASP A 386 4.71 -1.93 -3.35
C ASP A 386 6.18 -1.58 -3.64
N LEU A 387 7.09 -2.34 -3.06
CA LEU A 387 8.54 -2.16 -3.23
C LEU A 387 9.03 -2.35 -4.67
N ASN A 388 8.26 -3.00 -5.55
CA ASN A 388 8.63 -3.15 -6.95
C ASN A 388 8.30 -1.88 -7.76
N LYS A 389 7.32 -1.10 -7.32
CA LYS A 389 6.91 0.16 -7.96
C LYS A 389 7.52 1.37 -7.25
N MET A 390 7.78 1.22 -5.96
CA MET A 390 8.49 2.19 -5.14
C MET A 390 9.69 1.50 -4.48
N PRO A 391 10.82 1.35 -5.18
CA PRO A 391 12.05 0.81 -4.60
C PRO A 391 12.51 1.65 -3.40
N LEU A 392 13.19 1.01 -2.46
CA LEU A 392 13.79 1.68 -1.31
C LEU A 392 14.66 2.86 -1.76
N GLY A 393 14.53 4.00 -1.10
CA GLY A 393 15.28 5.22 -1.41
C GLY A 393 14.79 6.04 -2.60
N LYS A 394 13.67 5.65 -3.23
CA LYS A 394 13.12 6.35 -4.41
C LYS A 394 11.91 7.25 -4.10
N LEU A 395 11.47 7.30 -2.84
CA LEU A 395 10.43 8.24 -2.38
C LEU A 395 11.03 9.63 -2.20
N SER A 396 10.62 10.60 -3.02
CA SER A 396 11.06 11.97 -2.81
C SER A 396 10.35 12.58 -1.60
N LYS A 397 11.08 13.40 -0.83
CA LYS A 397 10.52 14.19 0.26
C LYS A 397 9.29 15.02 -0.18
N ARG A 398 9.33 15.56 -1.40
CA ARG A 398 8.23 16.32 -2.00
C ARG A 398 6.97 15.46 -2.17
N GLN A 399 7.12 14.22 -2.59
CA GLN A 399 5.99 13.28 -2.77
C GLN A 399 5.34 12.95 -1.42
N ILE A 400 6.14 12.75 -0.37
CA ILE A 400 5.64 12.54 1.00
C ILE A 400 4.90 13.79 1.49
N GLN A 401 5.41 15.00 1.24
CA GLN A 401 4.75 16.26 1.59
C GLN A 401 3.41 16.42 0.86
N GLN A 402 3.34 16.09 -0.42
CA GLN A 402 2.08 16.08 -1.18
C GLN A 402 1.07 15.09 -0.60
N ALA A 403 1.51 13.91 -0.17
CA ALA A 403 0.64 12.94 0.47
C ALA A 403 0.09 13.45 1.82
N TYR A 404 0.90 14.13 2.63
CA TYR A 404 0.43 14.80 3.85
C TYR A 404 -0.64 15.86 3.54
N SER A 405 -0.43 16.70 2.52
CA SER A 405 -1.40 17.72 2.12
C SER A 405 -2.77 17.10 1.77
N VAL A 406 -2.75 15.93 1.11
CA VAL A 406 -3.98 15.19 0.79
C VAL A 406 -4.64 14.63 2.06
N LEU A 407 -3.86 14.09 3.02
CA LEU A 407 -4.41 13.63 4.31
C LEU A 407 -5.00 14.77 5.12
N ASN A 408 -4.38 15.98 5.08
CA ASN A 408 -4.93 17.16 5.74
C ASN A 408 -6.28 17.57 5.12
N GLU A 409 -6.37 17.60 3.79
CA GLU A 409 -7.65 17.86 3.09
C GLU A 409 -8.72 16.81 3.46
N LEU A 410 -8.37 15.52 3.53
CA LEU A 410 -9.28 14.45 3.96
C LEU A 410 -9.80 14.70 5.38
N THR A 411 -8.93 15.12 6.28
CA THR A 411 -9.29 15.47 7.66
C THR A 411 -10.34 16.57 7.70
N GLU A 412 -10.12 17.66 6.96
CA GLU A 412 -11.06 18.77 6.88
C GLU A 412 -12.40 18.36 6.23
N LEU A 413 -12.35 17.53 5.20
CA LEU A 413 -13.55 16.99 4.55
C LEU A 413 -14.38 16.12 5.51
N ILE A 414 -13.73 15.26 6.31
CA ILE A 414 -14.44 14.41 7.27
C ILE A 414 -15.08 15.25 8.38
N LYS A 415 -14.33 16.19 8.96
CA LYS A 415 -14.83 17.10 10.03
C LYS A 415 -15.99 17.98 9.56
N SER A 416 -15.92 18.47 8.33
CA SER A 416 -16.98 19.34 7.77
C SER A 416 -18.18 18.57 7.19
N GLY A 417 -18.19 17.23 7.25
CA GLY A 417 -19.22 16.41 6.59
C GLY A 417 -19.19 16.52 5.07
N GLY A 418 -17.98 16.60 4.51
CA GLY A 418 -17.76 16.67 3.06
C GLY A 418 -18.40 15.51 2.30
N SER A 419 -18.70 15.72 1.01
CA SER A 419 -19.36 14.70 0.21
C SER A 419 -18.48 13.47 -0.01
N GLU A 420 -19.10 12.30 -0.11
CA GLU A 420 -18.43 11.02 -0.39
C GLU A 420 -17.56 11.10 -1.66
N GLY A 421 -18.02 11.83 -2.70
CA GLY A 421 -17.26 12.04 -3.93
C GLY A 421 -15.95 12.79 -3.69
N ARG A 422 -15.90 13.78 -2.79
CA ARG A 422 -14.68 14.50 -2.46
C ARG A 422 -13.71 13.63 -1.65
N ILE A 423 -14.23 12.82 -0.71
CA ILE A 423 -13.41 11.86 0.05
C ILE A 423 -12.83 10.81 -0.90
N LEU A 424 -13.63 10.32 -1.85
CA LEU A 424 -13.18 9.40 -2.90
C LEU A 424 -12.05 10.02 -3.74
N ASP A 425 -12.22 11.27 -4.15
CA ASP A 425 -11.21 12.00 -4.95
C ASP A 425 -9.88 12.12 -4.20
N ALA A 426 -9.91 12.59 -2.97
CA ALA A 426 -8.71 12.73 -2.15
C ALA A 426 -8.06 11.36 -1.87
N SER A 427 -8.85 10.31 -1.64
CA SER A 427 -8.34 8.94 -1.47
C SER A 427 -7.65 8.42 -2.75
N ASN A 428 -8.21 8.66 -3.93
CA ASN A 428 -7.60 8.33 -5.21
C ASN A 428 -6.26 9.05 -5.40
N ARG A 429 -6.19 10.34 -5.04
CA ARG A 429 -4.94 11.13 -5.09
C ARG A 429 -3.88 10.56 -4.16
N PHE A 430 -4.23 10.27 -2.92
CA PHE A 430 -3.30 9.69 -1.95
C PHE A 430 -2.66 8.40 -2.45
N TYR A 431 -3.46 7.44 -2.89
CA TYR A 431 -2.96 6.15 -3.37
C TYR A 431 -2.29 6.22 -4.74
N THR A 432 -2.56 7.25 -5.54
CA THR A 432 -1.80 7.50 -6.77
C THR A 432 -0.41 8.04 -6.45
N LEU A 433 -0.28 8.96 -5.49
CA LEU A 433 1.01 9.50 -5.03
C LEU A 433 1.85 8.41 -4.34
N LEU A 434 1.22 7.54 -3.58
CA LEU A 434 1.87 6.46 -2.83
C LEU A 434 1.28 5.11 -3.25
N PRO A 435 1.84 4.44 -4.25
CA PRO A 435 1.35 3.15 -4.73
C PRO A 435 1.36 2.09 -3.62
N HIS A 436 0.18 1.58 -3.29
CA HIS A 436 -0.02 0.52 -2.30
C HIS A 436 -0.31 -0.82 -2.98
N ASP A 437 0.14 -1.89 -2.37
CA ASP A 437 -0.16 -3.25 -2.80
C ASP A 437 -1.46 -3.74 -2.15
N PHE A 438 -2.55 -3.58 -2.85
CA PHE A 438 -3.86 -4.12 -2.45
C PHE A 438 -4.13 -5.51 -3.05
N GLY A 439 -3.18 -6.08 -3.79
CA GLY A 439 -3.40 -7.31 -4.54
C GLY A 439 -4.64 -7.20 -5.43
N MET A 440 -5.56 -8.15 -5.31
CA MET A 440 -6.83 -8.17 -6.07
C MET A 440 -7.94 -7.34 -5.42
N ASN A 441 -7.76 -6.87 -4.20
CA ASN A 441 -8.78 -6.10 -3.49
C ASN A 441 -8.85 -4.66 -4.04
N ALA A 442 -10.01 -4.03 -3.93
CA ALA A 442 -10.14 -2.61 -4.20
C ALA A 442 -9.41 -1.81 -3.10
N PRO A 443 -8.77 -0.67 -3.44
CA PRO A 443 -8.20 0.22 -2.44
C PRO A 443 -9.28 0.70 -1.46
N THR A 444 -8.91 0.79 -0.19
CA THR A 444 -9.83 1.22 0.88
C THR A 444 -9.99 2.74 0.86
N MET A 445 -11.23 3.23 0.92
CA MET A 445 -11.50 4.67 1.00
C MET A 445 -11.03 5.23 2.36
N LEU A 446 -10.35 6.37 2.34
CA LEU A 446 -9.84 7.06 3.53
C LEU A 446 -10.93 7.95 4.15
N ASN A 447 -11.94 7.34 4.76
CA ASN A 447 -13.17 7.99 5.18
C ASN A 447 -13.38 8.12 6.70
N ASN A 448 -12.37 7.80 7.49
CA ASN A 448 -12.42 7.97 8.94
C ASN A 448 -11.06 8.39 9.52
N GLU A 449 -11.08 8.96 10.72
CA GLU A 449 -9.89 9.52 11.37
C GLU A 449 -8.85 8.46 11.73
N ASP A 450 -9.25 7.23 12.09
CA ASP A 450 -8.32 6.16 12.45
C ASP A 450 -7.49 5.70 11.24
N ILE A 451 -8.10 5.64 10.06
CA ILE A 451 -7.37 5.31 8.82
C ILE A 451 -6.41 6.44 8.49
N ILE A 452 -6.84 7.70 8.58
CA ILE A 452 -5.98 8.87 8.32
C ILE A 452 -4.80 8.87 9.28
N LYS A 453 -5.04 8.63 10.59
CA LYS A 453 -3.98 8.53 11.58
C LYS A 453 -2.94 7.47 11.19
N ARG A 454 -3.37 6.25 10.89
CA ARG A 454 -2.45 5.18 10.45
C ARG A 454 -1.63 5.55 9.23
N LYS A 455 -2.23 6.26 8.25
CA LYS A 455 -1.51 6.73 7.06
C LYS A 455 -0.57 7.90 7.39
N THR A 456 -0.91 8.74 8.37
CA THR A 456 -0.01 9.79 8.88
C THR A 456 1.20 9.17 9.58
N ASP A 457 0.99 8.21 10.49
CA ASP A 457 2.06 7.49 11.19
C ASP A 457 2.98 6.74 10.18
N MET A 458 2.42 6.23 9.09
CA MET A 458 3.16 5.65 7.97
C MET A 458 4.05 6.70 7.29
N LEU A 459 3.52 7.88 6.97
CA LEU A 459 4.30 8.95 6.32
C LEU A 459 5.43 9.46 7.22
N ASP A 460 5.20 9.57 8.53
CA ASP A 460 6.23 9.93 9.52
C ASP A 460 7.39 8.92 9.47
N SER A 461 7.07 7.61 9.44
CA SER A 461 8.07 6.57 9.31
C SER A 461 8.80 6.59 7.96
N LEU A 462 8.09 6.89 6.86
CA LEU A 462 8.72 6.98 5.53
C LEU A 462 9.73 8.11 5.42
N LEU A 463 9.52 9.24 6.13
CA LEU A 463 10.49 10.33 6.21
C LEU A 463 11.80 9.91 6.90
N ASP A 464 11.72 9.07 7.94
CA ASP A 464 12.90 8.57 8.63
C ASP A 464 13.60 7.46 7.81
N ILE A 465 12.82 6.61 7.15
CA ILE A 465 13.34 5.58 6.23
C ILE A 465 14.05 6.22 5.04
N GLU A 466 13.52 7.33 4.48
CA GLU A 466 14.17 8.07 3.40
C GLU A 466 15.57 8.54 3.84
N VAL A 467 15.70 9.08 5.06
CA VAL A 467 17.01 9.47 5.61
C VAL A 467 17.92 8.24 5.77
N ALA A 468 17.42 7.13 6.31
CA ALA A 468 18.19 5.90 6.47
C ALA A 468 18.71 5.37 5.12
N CYS A 469 17.85 5.36 4.08
CA CYS A 469 18.23 4.97 2.73
C CYS A 469 19.30 5.88 2.12
N ASN A 470 19.19 7.19 2.33
CA ASN A 470 20.19 8.16 1.85
C ASN A 470 21.55 7.94 2.54
N LEU A 471 21.57 7.65 3.85
CA LEU A 471 22.81 7.31 4.55
C LEU A 471 23.41 5.99 4.06
N LEU A 472 22.58 4.98 3.78
CA LEU A 472 23.02 3.69 3.23
C LEU A 472 23.56 3.80 1.79
N SER A 473 23.03 4.73 1.00
CA SER A 473 23.43 4.89 -0.41
C SER A 473 24.77 5.62 -0.60
N THR A 474 25.30 6.25 0.46
CA THR A 474 26.58 6.92 0.43
C THR A 474 27.69 5.87 0.59
N GLU A 475 28.59 5.73 -0.39
CA GLU A 475 29.73 4.82 -0.28
C GLU A 475 30.94 5.54 0.32
N SER A 476 31.75 4.79 1.11
CA SER A 476 33.04 5.26 1.55
C SER A 476 33.99 5.45 0.34
N GLN A 477 34.63 6.60 0.25
CA GLN A 477 35.68 6.83 -0.76
C GLN A 477 36.97 6.06 -0.42
N ASP A 478 37.09 5.60 0.83
CA ASP A 478 38.20 4.81 1.30
C ASP A 478 37.81 3.33 1.37
N SER A 479 38.30 2.53 0.45
CA SER A 479 38.05 1.10 0.37
C SER A 479 38.62 0.29 1.56
N SER A 480 39.43 0.93 2.43
CA SER A 480 40.02 0.30 3.62
C SER A 480 39.18 0.49 4.88
N GLU A 481 38.17 1.39 4.88
CA GLU A 481 37.32 1.66 6.03
C GLU A 481 36.25 0.57 6.21
N ASP A 482 36.10 0.11 7.47
CA ASP A 482 35.05 -0.84 7.81
C ASP A 482 33.66 -0.20 7.57
N PRO A 483 32.72 -0.87 6.87
CA PRO A 483 31.40 -0.32 6.57
C PRO A 483 30.59 0.08 7.82
N VAL A 484 30.76 -0.62 8.97
CA VAL A 484 30.08 -0.29 10.22
C VAL A 484 30.60 1.05 10.76
N ASP A 485 31.93 1.26 10.73
CA ASP A 485 32.56 2.51 11.18
C ASP A 485 32.17 3.68 10.27
N TYR A 486 32.06 3.44 8.97
CA TYR A 486 31.61 4.44 8.01
C TYR A 486 30.18 4.89 8.30
N HIS A 487 29.23 3.97 8.43
CA HIS A 487 27.82 4.31 8.72
C HIS A 487 27.65 4.91 10.11
N TYR A 488 28.45 4.49 11.11
CA TYR A 488 28.50 5.13 12.42
C TYR A 488 28.87 6.63 12.30
N LYS A 489 29.92 6.96 11.55
CA LYS A 489 30.34 8.35 11.32
C LYS A 489 29.24 9.19 10.63
N GLN A 490 28.49 8.60 9.72
CA GLN A 490 27.37 9.28 9.03
C GLN A 490 26.25 9.72 9.98
N LEU A 491 26.07 9.06 11.11
CA LEU A 491 25.08 9.46 12.12
C LEU A 491 25.44 10.79 12.79
N LYS A 492 26.73 11.19 12.80
CA LYS A 492 27.21 12.38 13.51
C LYS A 492 26.76 12.40 14.98
N ALA A 493 26.79 11.24 15.59
CA ALA A 493 26.42 11.00 16.97
C ALA A 493 27.51 10.19 17.65
N ASN A 494 27.91 10.60 18.85
CA ASN A 494 28.75 9.81 19.73
C ASN A 494 27.85 8.86 20.54
N ILE A 495 28.12 7.56 20.46
CA ILE A 495 27.33 6.50 21.12
C ILE A 495 28.29 5.72 22.02
N GLU A 496 28.08 5.82 23.31
CA GLU A 496 28.88 5.16 24.33
C GLU A 496 28.06 4.10 25.04
N VAL A 497 28.61 2.92 25.23
CA VAL A 497 27.93 1.84 25.97
C VAL A 497 27.88 2.20 27.44
N LEU A 498 26.71 2.06 28.04
CA LEU A 498 26.52 2.21 29.48
C LEU A 498 26.86 0.86 30.19
N ASP A 499 27.93 0.83 30.92
CA ASP A 499 28.35 -0.40 31.64
C ASP A 499 27.25 -0.87 32.60
N ARG A 500 26.98 -2.18 32.58
CA ARG A 500 25.99 -2.82 33.48
C ARG A 500 26.39 -2.79 34.95
N GLY A 501 27.67 -2.61 35.24
CA GLY A 501 28.22 -2.58 36.60
C GLY A 501 28.10 -1.23 37.32
N ILE A 502 27.62 -0.19 36.67
CA ILE A 502 27.54 1.15 37.27
C ILE A 502 26.13 1.46 37.80
N ASP A 503 26.08 2.34 38.81
CA ASP A 503 24.83 2.75 39.48
C ASP A 503 23.79 3.33 38.49
N GLU A 504 24.25 4.00 37.42
CA GLU A 504 23.38 4.62 36.41
C GLU A 504 22.60 3.56 35.62
N PHE A 505 23.22 2.39 35.31
CA PHE A 505 22.52 1.29 34.65
C PHE A 505 21.46 0.67 35.58
N THR A 506 21.80 0.48 36.84
CA THR A 506 20.87 -0.03 37.88
C THR A 506 19.68 0.93 38.06
N LEU A 507 19.95 2.24 38.05
CA LEU A 507 18.90 3.26 38.12
C LEU A 507 17.99 3.22 36.89
N LEU A 508 18.55 3.02 35.71
CA LEU A 508 17.81 2.87 34.46
C LEU A 508 16.87 1.65 34.50
N GLN A 509 17.39 0.49 34.94
CA GLN A 509 16.56 -0.70 35.09
C GLN A 509 15.39 -0.47 36.06
N LYS A 510 15.69 0.10 37.25
CA LYS A 510 14.66 0.42 38.23
C LYS A 510 13.63 1.42 37.65
N TYR A 511 14.07 2.39 36.88
CA TYR A 511 13.18 3.36 36.26
C TYR A 511 12.29 2.69 35.18
N MET A 512 12.84 1.77 34.39
CA MET A 512 12.09 0.95 33.46
C MET A 512 11.00 0.13 34.17
N GLU A 513 11.37 -0.60 35.22
CA GLU A 513 10.44 -1.45 35.98
C GLU A 513 9.32 -0.65 36.64
N THR A 514 9.66 0.49 37.26
CA THR A 514 8.68 1.34 37.97
C THR A 514 7.78 2.13 37.02
N THR A 515 8.17 2.33 35.78
CA THR A 515 7.37 3.02 34.78
C THR A 515 6.64 2.07 33.81
N HIS A 516 6.63 0.77 34.07
CA HIS A 516 5.80 -0.18 33.36
C HIS A 516 4.38 -0.14 33.92
N ALA A 517 3.39 0.26 33.13
CA ALA A 517 2.01 0.39 33.58
C ALA A 517 1.36 -0.96 33.84
N ALA A 518 0.67 -1.10 34.96
CA ALA A 518 -0.07 -2.31 35.32
C ALA A 518 -1.16 -2.69 34.29
N THR A 519 -1.64 -1.72 33.54
CA THR A 519 -2.62 -1.91 32.43
C THR A 519 -2.01 -2.54 31.18
N HIS A 520 -0.68 -2.63 31.06
CA HIS A 520 0.04 -3.25 29.94
C HIS A 520 0.68 -4.58 30.35
N SER A 521 -0.10 -5.46 31.00
CA SER A 521 0.36 -6.72 31.57
C SER A 521 0.57 -7.87 30.58
N ASN A 522 0.31 -7.67 29.31
CA ASN A 522 0.41 -8.68 28.26
C ASN A 522 1.85 -8.92 27.75
N TYR A 523 2.82 -8.15 28.21
CA TYR A 523 4.24 -8.31 27.91
C TYR A 523 5.11 -7.76 29.05
N SER A 524 6.37 -8.18 29.09
CA SER A 524 7.42 -7.64 29.96
C SER A 524 8.55 -7.04 29.14
N LEU A 525 9.31 -6.13 29.72
CA LEU A 525 10.46 -5.49 29.10
C LEU A 525 11.73 -5.90 29.82
N GLU A 526 12.81 -6.12 29.09
CA GLU A 526 14.15 -6.39 29.59
C GLU A 526 15.13 -5.48 28.88
N VAL A 527 16.08 -4.88 29.57
CA VAL A 527 17.16 -4.07 29.00
C VAL A 527 18.26 -5.01 28.52
N LEU A 528 18.44 -5.11 27.22
CA LEU A 528 19.54 -5.86 26.63
C LEU A 528 20.83 -5.05 26.64
N GLU A 529 20.78 -3.80 26.18
CA GLU A 529 21.91 -2.86 26.19
C GLU A 529 21.40 -1.43 26.43
N ALA A 530 22.26 -0.59 27.00
CA ALA A 530 21.98 0.83 27.18
C ALA A 530 23.14 1.67 26.64
N PHE A 531 22.79 2.81 26.04
CA PHE A 531 23.76 3.67 25.39
C PHE A 531 23.55 5.14 25.80
N LYS A 532 24.65 5.87 26.01
CA LYS A 532 24.64 7.33 26.08
C LYS A 532 24.83 7.87 24.67
N VAL A 533 23.91 8.73 24.25
CA VAL A 533 23.97 9.32 22.88
C VAL A 533 24.14 10.83 22.99
N SER A 534 25.15 11.34 22.29
CA SER A 534 25.40 12.77 22.14
C SER A 534 25.55 13.13 20.67
N ARG A 535 24.61 13.91 20.14
CA ARG A 535 24.59 14.29 18.72
C ARG A 535 25.37 15.59 18.50
N GLU A 536 26.05 15.67 17.35
CA GLU A 536 26.79 16.86 16.95
C GLU A 536 25.84 18.09 16.88
N GLY A 537 26.26 19.19 17.53
CA GLY A 537 25.49 20.44 17.56
C GLY A 537 24.25 20.45 18.46
N GLU A 538 23.84 19.31 19.06
CA GLU A 538 22.65 19.25 19.90
C GLU A 538 22.80 20.02 21.21
N ALA A 539 23.95 19.93 21.84
CA ALA A 539 24.25 20.68 23.06
C ALA A 539 24.12 22.22 22.85
N LYS A 540 24.51 22.71 21.66
CA LYS A 540 24.35 24.13 21.29
C LYS A 540 22.88 24.51 21.12
N ARG A 541 22.10 23.65 20.47
CA ARG A 541 20.65 23.86 20.29
C ARG A 541 19.89 23.79 21.61
N TYR A 542 20.28 22.86 22.50
CA TYR A 542 19.65 22.68 23.80
C TYR A 542 20.05 23.75 24.83
N LYS A 543 21.17 24.44 24.63
CA LYS A 543 21.70 25.45 25.59
C LYS A 543 20.67 26.48 26.08
N PRO A 544 19.78 27.07 25.25
CA PRO A 544 18.76 28.00 25.73
C PRO A 544 17.77 27.37 26.72
N PHE A 545 17.48 26.09 26.55
CA PHE A 545 16.48 25.33 27.32
C PHE A 545 17.03 24.79 28.65
N LYS A 546 18.36 24.66 28.80
CA LYS A 546 18.98 24.23 30.05
C LYS A 546 18.62 25.10 31.26
N LYS A 547 18.23 26.36 31.03
CA LYS A 547 17.82 27.30 32.07
C LYS A 547 16.36 27.12 32.51
N LEU A 548 15.56 26.38 31.76
CA LEU A 548 14.19 26.12 32.11
C LEU A 548 14.13 25.17 33.32
N HIS A 549 13.18 25.48 34.22
CA HIS A 549 12.85 24.57 35.32
C HIS A 549 12.02 23.41 34.79
N ASN A 550 11.69 22.43 35.64
CA ASN A 550 10.85 21.29 35.33
C ASN A 550 11.41 20.47 34.15
N ARG A 551 12.64 19.99 34.30
CA ARG A 551 13.25 19.04 33.37
C ARG A 551 12.95 17.64 33.83
N LYS A 552 12.52 16.76 32.94
CA LYS A 552 12.19 15.35 33.22
C LYS A 552 12.85 14.43 32.24
N LEU A 553 13.15 13.23 32.66
CA LEU A 553 13.52 12.11 31.80
C LEU A 553 12.23 11.43 31.35
N LEU A 554 11.97 11.41 30.05
CA LEU A 554 10.74 10.87 29.46
C LEU A 554 11.09 9.91 28.32
N TRP A 555 10.25 8.89 28.16
CA TRP A 555 10.41 7.85 27.17
C TRP A 555 9.84 8.23 25.81
N HIS A 556 10.57 7.85 24.76
CA HIS A 556 10.09 7.92 23.38
C HIS A 556 10.41 6.60 22.67
N GLY A 557 9.41 5.98 22.06
CA GLY A 557 9.53 4.75 21.28
C GLY A 557 9.25 4.99 19.81
N SER A 558 9.96 4.29 18.94
CA SER A 558 9.76 4.30 17.50
C SER A 558 10.19 2.98 16.88
N ARG A 559 9.80 2.72 15.63
CA ARG A 559 10.25 1.55 14.89
C ARG A 559 11.76 1.57 14.68
N ILE A 560 12.41 0.40 14.69
CA ILE A 560 13.86 0.28 14.46
C ILE A 560 14.29 0.99 13.17
N ALA A 561 13.53 0.83 12.10
CA ALA A 561 13.80 1.44 10.80
C ALA A 561 13.88 2.99 10.84
N ASN A 562 13.32 3.64 11.86
CA ASN A 562 13.35 5.10 12.00
C ASN A 562 14.61 5.60 12.74
N PHE A 563 15.34 4.72 13.43
CA PHE A 563 16.41 5.14 14.34
C PHE A 563 17.65 5.70 13.64
N ALA A 564 17.95 5.27 12.41
CA ALA A 564 19.02 5.90 11.63
C ALA A 564 18.68 7.38 11.35
N GLY A 565 17.44 7.70 11.02
CA GLY A 565 16.93 9.06 10.88
C GLY A 565 16.95 9.83 12.20
N ILE A 566 16.44 9.23 13.27
CA ILE A 566 16.37 9.84 14.60
C ILE A 566 17.76 10.14 15.16
N LEU A 567 18.69 9.19 15.09
CA LEU A 567 20.06 9.39 15.60
C LEU A 567 20.85 10.40 14.78
N SER A 568 20.65 10.46 13.46
CA SER A 568 21.35 11.43 12.61
C SER A 568 20.76 12.85 12.67
N GLN A 569 19.42 12.99 12.70
CA GLN A 569 18.76 14.29 12.60
C GLN A 569 18.04 14.73 13.89
N GLY A 570 17.85 13.83 14.86
CA GLY A 570 17.07 14.03 16.06
C GLY A 570 15.58 13.81 15.85
N LEU A 571 14.84 13.87 16.94
CA LEU A 571 13.37 13.84 16.90
C LEU A 571 12.85 15.07 16.18
N ARG A 572 11.90 14.88 15.26
CA ARG A 572 11.37 15.92 14.39
C ARG A 572 9.87 16.06 14.58
N ILE A 573 9.38 17.27 14.48
CA ILE A 573 7.94 17.55 14.39
C ILE A 573 7.51 17.25 12.96
N ALA A 574 6.34 16.66 12.78
CA ALA A 574 5.77 16.44 11.45
C ALA A 574 5.70 17.75 10.64
N PRO A 575 5.88 17.70 9.31
CA PRO A 575 5.91 18.90 8.48
C PRO A 575 4.59 19.66 8.52
N PRO A 576 4.60 20.96 8.12
CA PRO A 576 3.38 21.80 8.15
C PRO A 576 2.20 21.22 7.37
N GLU A 577 2.48 20.46 6.33
CA GLU A 577 1.49 19.80 5.47
C GLU A 577 0.77 18.63 6.14
N ALA A 578 1.35 18.04 7.19
CA ALA A 578 0.74 16.91 7.89
C ALA A 578 -0.57 17.33 8.58
N PRO A 579 -1.61 16.47 8.62
CA PRO A 579 -2.83 16.78 9.36
C PRO A 579 -2.55 16.86 10.86
N ALA A 580 -3.24 17.75 11.56
CA ALA A 580 -3.20 17.78 13.02
C ALA A 580 -3.96 16.61 13.65
N THR A 581 -4.90 16.03 12.92
CA THR A 581 -5.66 14.83 13.30
C THR A 581 -4.74 13.62 13.41
N GLY A 582 -4.87 12.89 14.50
CA GLY A 582 -3.98 11.78 14.85
C GLY A 582 -3.00 12.14 15.96
N TYR A 583 -2.71 13.42 16.17
CA TYR A 583 -1.95 13.92 17.31
C TYR A 583 -2.91 14.42 18.39
N MET A 584 -3.02 13.71 19.50
CA MET A 584 -4.00 13.98 20.56
C MET A 584 -3.98 15.43 21.08
N PHE A 585 -2.83 16.09 21.01
CA PHE A 585 -2.59 17.46 21.47
C PHE A 585 -1.91 18.33 20.39
N GLY A 586 -2.21 18.07 19.11
CA GLY A 586 -1.60 18.79 17.99
C GLY A 586 -0.20 18.26 17.62
N LYS A 587 0.42 18.92 16.62
CA LYS A 587 1.74 18.52 16.12
C LYS A 587 2.82 18.77 17.14
N GLY A 588 3.63 17.77 17.41
CA GLY A 588 4.71 17.84 18.36
C GLY A 588 5.50 16.54 18.44
N ILE A 589 6.53 16.54 19.27
CA ILE A 589 7.24 15.33 19.64
C ILE A 589 6.60 14.80 20.93
N TYR A 590 6.17 13.55 20.91
CA TYR A 590 5.44 12.92 22.00
C TYR A 590 6.36 12.08 22.87
N PHE A 591 6.25 12.27 24.17
CA PHE A 591 6.95 11.48 25.18
C PHE A 591 5.95 10.90 26.18
N ALA A 592 6.36 9.88 26.90
CA ALA A 592 5.61 9.32 28.01
C ALA A 592 6.49 9.20 29.25
N ASP A 593 5.88 9.35 30.43
CA ASP A 593 6.47 9.00 31.73
C ASP A 593 6.41 7.50 31.99
N MET A 594 5.52 6.77 31.28
CA MET A 594 5.40 5.32 31.35
C MET A 594 6.10 4.66 30.14
N ILE A 595 7.14 3.85 30.41
CA ILE A 595 7.90 3.16 29.35
C ILE A 595 7.01 2.27 28.48
N SER A 596 6.07 1.54 29.10
CA SER A 596 5.17 0.63 28.40
C SER A 596 4.26 1.33 27.40
N LYS A 597 3.94 2.61 27.62
CA LYS A 597 3.23 3.43 26.61
C LYS A 597 4.12 3.71 25.40
N SER A 598 5.37 4.10 25.61
CA SER A 598 6.33 4.36 24.52
C SER A 598 6.74 3.07 23.80
N ALA A 599 6.85 1.94 24.50
CA ALA A 599 7.21 0.64 23.92
C ALA A 599 6.20 0.17 22.85
N ASN A 600 4.92 0.52 22.98
CA ASN A 600 3.90 0.19 21.98
C ASN A 600 4.21 0.80 20.58
N TYR A 601 4.93 1.92 20.53
CA TYR A 601 5.34 2.57 19.28
C TYR A 601 6.57 1.91 18.63
N CYS A 602 7.26 0.99 19.33
CA CYS A 602 8.35 0.21 18.73
C CYS A 602 7.82 -0.84 17.75
N CYS A 603 6.53 -1.18 17.81
CA CYS A 603 5.87 -2.16 16.94
C CYS A 603 6.56 -3.53 16.95
N THR A 604 7.05 -3.96 18.10
CA THR A 604 7.64 -5.29 18.29
C THR A 604 6.60 -6.40 18.18
N SER A 605 7.05 -7.59 17.82
CA SER A 605 6.20 -8.78 17.71
C SER A 605 6.94 -10.01 18.27
N PRO A 606 6.26 -11.13 18.52
CA PRO A 606 6.94 -12.36 18.95
C PRO A 606 8.06 -12.83 18.00
N ASN A 607 7.95 -12.52 16.70
CA ASN A 607 8.96 -12.85 15.71
C ASN A 607 10.08 -11.80 15.58
N SER A 608 9.86 -10.59 16.13
CA SER A 608 10.83 -9.50 16.19
C SER A 608 10.69 -8.80 17.54
N PRO A 609 11.19 -9.42 18.62
CA PRO A 609 10.92 -8.95 19.99
C PRO A 609 11.80 -7.79 20.44
N VAL A 610 12.87 -7.48 19.69
CA VAL A 610 13.79 -6.39 20.03
C VAL A 610 13.20 -5.05 19.58
N GLY A 611 13.25 -4.04 20.46
CA GLY A 611 12.84 -2.67 20.19
C GLY A 611 13.88 -1.66 20.68
N LEU A 612 13.83 -0.45 20.18
CA LEU A 612 14.66 0.67 20.60
C LEU A 612 13.80 1.75 21.24
N LEU A 613 14.27 2.26 22.38
CA LEU A 613 13.63 3.33 23.13
C LEU A 613 14.64 4.43 23.43
N LEU A 614 14.21 5.67 23.36
CA LEU A 614 14.98 6.80 23.84
C LEU A 614 14.49 7.22 25.24
N LEU A 615 15.40 7.46 26.15
CA LEU A 615 15.15 8.17 27.40
C LEU A 615 15.74 9.57 27.26
N CYS A 616 14.89 10.58 27.14
CA CYS A 616 15.27 11.93 26.80
C CYS A 616 15.12 12.89 27.98
N GLU A 617 16.10 13.76 28.21
CA GLU A 617 15.94 14.91 29.08
C GLU A 617 15.09 15.95 28.33
N VAL A 618 13.87 16.19 28.83
CA VAL A 618 12.89 17.12 28.24
C VAL A 618 12.72 18.32 29.15
N ALA A 619 12.99 19.53 28.61
CA ALA A 619 12.80 20.79 29.31
C ALA A 619 11.35 21.26 29.15
N LEU A 620 10.50 20.98 30.14
CA LEU A 620 9.07 21.26 30.10
C LEU A 620 8.72 22.71 30.46
N GLY A 621 9.52 23.36 31.31
CA GLY A 621 9.23 24.72 31.78
C GLY A 621 7.85 24.81 32.44
N ASN A 622 7.10 25.84 32.10
CA ASN A 622 5.70 26.01 32.50
C ASN A 622 4.82 25.13 31.59
N MET A 623 4.29 24.06 32.15
CA MET A 623 3.44 23.14 31.40
C MET A 623 2.04 23.71 31.18
N TYR A 624 1.52 23.55 29.97
CA TYR A 624 0.12 23.74 29.67
C TYR A 624 -0.61 22.39 29.79
N GLU A 625 -1.36 22.22 30.88
CA GLU A 625 -2.03 20.96 31.15
C GLU A 625 -3.33 20.81 30.37
N ARG A 626 -3.49 19.68 29.74
CA ARG A 626 -4.70 19.28 29.01
C ARG A 626 -5.15 17.89 29.46
N LYS A 627 -6.45 17.73 29.74
CA LYS A 627 -7.05 16.47 30.18
C LYS A 627 -7.85 15.78 29.09
N THR A 628 -8.20 16.47 28.03
CA THR A 628 -8.96 15.98 26.88
C THR A 628 -8.20 16.29 25.59
N ALA A 629 -8.39 15.43 24.59
CA ALA A 629 -7.84 15.69 23.26
C ALA A 629 -8.32 17.03 22.70
N GLU A 630 -7.42 17.75 22.05
CA GLU A 630 -7.72 19.00 21.38
C GLU A 630 -6.99 18.99 20.03
N PHE A 631 -7.78 18.96 18.96
CA PHE A 631 -7.32 18.82 17.58
C PHE A 631 -7.19 20.16 16.89
#